data_67b7a2db51fdc7264ad80e7bb88e368c
#
_entry.id   67b7a2db51fdc7264ad80e7bb88e368c
#
_cell.length_a   1.000
_cell.length_b   1.000
_cell.length_c   1.000
_cell.angle_alpha   90.00
_cell.angle_beta   90.00
_cell.angle_gamma   90.00
#
_symmetry.space_group_name_H-M   'P 1'
#
loop_
_entity.id
_entity.type
_entity.pdbx_description
1 polymer ?
#
loop_
_entity_poly.entity_id
_entity_poly.type
_entity_poly.pdbx_seq_one_letter_code
_entity_poly.pdbx_strand_id
1 'polypeptide(L)'
;MKNLLSVGERFSFRCRLAAVGTVLLVLGTVPILHVDGADNVPSSSLIPRRSSQIKDGFGINSNLPRAPYVPPNRWWWTRMFDAGINFIRIGQYENSSDYTGWDWVERKRGEYSVVPELDDYVDSLVENGVHIEIQLLYGNPLYTSPAGRLPQSINPASGSAHNPDRSLYALFWPPKTPEQIQAFANYARWMVNHFRGRVEYYEIWNEPNINYWNPTPNPEDYGRLFKAAASAIHETDPKAKVVFGGLAGADRMFAKRALDVCGCAANIDVVAYHIYPDFGGNLNPEAVDDEAHANQSPKRFREMVRNYAGIRKDVVFWNDEYNNGIPSWTNSDESVQAKYVPRGLVSDRAAGVRTFVWLIVGATDGNELDDFGMLHGFLMRETDFTPRRVFGALRNTNTVFSDTQLDPSIAIRASDLDASEPSPITYGFRSKDNHSVVAYWLPVLSNPGDHGPPILHCTMQISNSGIQHPVLIDIGSGTVTQLSWKSGSTDTLQQLPLKDSVLVVADQSYLAWPELPEAPSELNVTSGNGGTQLTWNIHGGHAESVIIERRTGEHGNWQSLAKLDAGKNSYFDRGTSAARHVAYRVRAANASGNSAYSNIAALPD
;
A
#
# COMPACT_ATOMS: atom_id res chain seq x y z
N MET A 1 40.72 -2.88 -25.37
CA MET A 1 40.96 -1.76 -26.29
C MET A 1 40.28 -0.56 -25.70
N LYS A 2 40.98 0.22 -24.93
CA LYS A 2 41.67 1.48 -25.23
C LYS A 2 40.76 2.56 -25.81
N ASN A 3 40.64 3.61 -24.97
CA ASN A 3 40.46 5.05 -25.26
C ASN A 3 39.01 5.52 -25.42
N LEU A 4 38.57 6.63 -24.76
CA LEU A 4 39.15 7.99 -24.65
C LEU A 4 38.41 8.75 -23.52
N LEU A 5 39.10 9.37 -22.58
CA LEU A 5 39.46 10.79 -22.42
C LEU A 5 38.27 11.78 -22.33
N SER A 6 37.97 12.27 -21.15
CA SER A 6 38.22 13.59 -20.52
C SER A 6 38.02 14.82 -21.40
N VAL A 7 37.03 15.68 -21.02
CA VAL A 7 37.16 17.14 -21.08
C VAL A 7 36.37 17.75 -19.92
N GLY A 8 37.06 18.41 -19.01
CA GLY A 8 36.47 19.28 -18.01
C GLY A 8 36.43 20.72 -18.54
N GLU A 9 35.35 21.39 -18.31
CA GLU A 9 35.34 22.86 -18.40
C GLU A 9 34.73 23.46 -17.15
N ARG A 10 35.59 24.25 -16.50
CA ARG A 10 35.22 25.14 -15.40
C ARG A 10 34.57 26.40 -15.98
N PHE A 11 33.39 26.74 -15.58
CA PHE A 11 32.86 28.06 -15.75
C PHE A 11 32.83 28.85 -14.43
N SER A 12 33.62 29.90 -14.40
CA SER A 12 33.69 30.87 -13.32
C SER A 12 32.55 31.87 -13.43
N PHE A 13 31.78 32.06 -12.36
CA PHE A 13 30.82 33.14 -12.24
C PHE A 13 31.52 34.43 -11.82
N ARG A 14 31.47 35.44 -12.68
CA ARG A 14 31.78 36.84 -12.33
C ARG A 14 30.48 37.58 -12.04
N CYS A 15 30.36 38.11 -10.83
CA CYS A 15 29.40 39.13 -10.46
C CYS A 15 29.59 40.40 -11.27
N ARG A 16 28.51 40.94 -11.85
CA ARG A 16 28.43 42.34 -12.22
C ARG A 16 27.20 42.95 -11.55
N LEU A 17 27.45 43.94 -10.70
CA LEU A 17 26.47 44.92 -10.25
C LEU A 17 26.11 45.84 -11.43
N ALA A 18 24.83 46.12 -11.60
CA ALA A 18 24.41 47.28 -12.39
C ALA A 18 23.05 47.82 -11.88
N ALA A 19 23.13 49.01 -11.38
CA ALA A 19 22.26 50.19 -11.52
C ALA A 19 20.74 50.06 -11.25
N VAL A 20 20.35 50.79 -10.24
CA VAL A 20 19.00 51.26 -9.88
C VAL A 20 18.44 52.13 -11.01
N GLY A 21 17.34 51.71 -11.61
CA GLY A 21 16.52 52.51 -12.50
C GLY A 21 15.14 52.71 -11.91
N THR A 22 14.82 53.94 -11.58
CA THR A 22 13.50 54.39 -11.11
C THR A 22 12.47 54.25 -12.23
N VAL A 23 11.48 53.40 -12.07
CA VAL A 23 10.32 53.31 -12.97
C VAL A 23 9.12 53.96 -12.28
N LEU A 24 8.62 55.03 -12.90
CA LEU A 24 7.34 55.66 -12.55
C LEU A 24 6.19 54.68 -12.78
N LEU A 25 5.44 54.37 -11.72
CA LEU A 25 4.16 53.68 -11.82
C LEU A 25 3.09 54.63 -12.33
N VAL A 26 2.62 54.45 -13.55
CA VAL A 26 1.35 55.00 -14.02
C VAL A 26 0.24 54.05 -13.57
N LEU A 27 -0.54 54.45 -12.58
CA LEU A 27 -1.75 53.78 -12.14
C LEU A 27 -2.85 53.95 -13.20
N GLY A 28 -2.93 52.99 -14.12
CA GLY A 28 -4.12 52.81 -14.94
C GLY A 28 -5.15 51.99 -14.16
N THR A 29 -6.30 52.59 -13.85
CA THR A 29 -7.47 51.94 -13.30
C THR A 29 -8.04 50.99 -14.34
N VAL A 30 -7.74 49.70 -14.21
CA VAL A 30 -8.47 48.62 -14.91
C VAL A 30 -9.79 48.42 -14.14
N PRO A 31 -10.95 48.50 -14.81
CA PRO A 31 -12.20 48.18 -14.12
C PRO A 31 -12.17 46.68 -13.73
N ILE A 32 -12.23 46.42 -12.43
CA ILE A 32 -12.50 45.09 -11.90
C ILE A 32 -13.92 44.74 -12.32
N LEU A 33 -14.04 43.89 -13.34
CA LEU A 33 -15.29 43.18 -13.59
C LEU A 33 -15.54 42.33 -12.35
N HIS A 34 -16.46 42.77 -11.51
CA HIS A 34 -17.11 41.92 -10.52
C HIS A 34 -17.80 40.81 -11.32
N VAL A 35 -17.25 39.59 -11.27
CA VAL A 35 -18.00 38.39 -11.57
C VAL A 35 -18.87 38.15 -10.34
N ASP A 36 -20.11 38.59 -10.41
CA ASP A 36 -21.13 38.24 -9.42
C ASP A 36 -21.35 36.73 -9.42
N GLY A 37 -21.35 36.13 -8.23
CA GLY A 37 -22.02 34.87 -7.95
C GLY A 37 -21.18 33.59 -8.10
N ALA A 38 -20.06 33.46 -7.38
CA ALA A 38 -19.75 32.18 -6.81
C ALA A 38 -20.59 32.06 -5.53
N ASP A 39 -21.77 31.47 -5.63
CA ASP A 39 -22.53 31.03 -4.46
C ASP A 39 -21.56 30.23 -3.57
N ASN A 40 -21.45 30.64 -2.30
CA ASN A 40 -20.71 29.91 -1.28
C ASN A 40 -21.41 28.57 -1.05
N VAL A 41 -21.19 27.57 -1.91
CA VAL A 41 -21.67 26.22 -1.70
C VAL A 41 -20.99 25.67 -0.46
N PRO A 42 -21.72 25.24 0.57
CA PRO A 42 -21.12 24.73 1.79
C PRO A 42 -20.20 23.56 1.45
N SER A 43 -18.93 23.65 1.83
CA SER A 43 -17.96 22.57 1.68
C SER A 43 -17.43 22.15 3.05
N SER A 44 -17.13 20.88 3.17
CA SER A 44 -16.54 20.28 4.37
C SER A 44 -15.40 19.34 3.95
N SER A 45 -14.64 18.87 4.91
CA SER A 45 -13.61 17.86 4.67
C SER A 45 -14.19 16.46 4.91
N LEU A 46 -13.78 15.52 4.08
CA LEU A 46 -14.06 14.10 4.26
C LEU A 46 -13.44 13.61 5.57
N ILE A 47 -14.23 13.01 6.45
CA ILE A 47 -13.75 12.36 7.66
C ILE A 47 -13.15 11.02 7.27
N PRO A 48 -11.85 10.74 7.53
CA PRO A 48 -11.23 9.49 7.14
C PRO A 48 -11.73 8.31 7.98
N ARG A 49 -11.95 7.16 7.33
CA ARG A 49 -12.13 5.87 8.01
C ARG A 49 -10.77 5.27 8.37
N ARG A 50 -10.66 4.69 9.55
CA ARG A 50 -9.47 3.99 10.02
C ARG A 50 -9.53 2.50 9.63
N SER A 51 -8.40 1.81 9.63
CA SER A 51 -8.32 0.37 9.27
C SER A 51 -9.32 -0.47 10.04
N SER A 52 -9.49 -0.22 11.34
CA SER A 52 -10.45 -0.94 12.19
C SER A 52 -11.93 -0.74 11.82
N GLN A 53 -12.26 0.27 11.02
CA GLN A 53 -13.61 0.56 10.52
C GLN A 53 -13.90 -0.05 9.14
N ILE A 54 -12.89 -0.69 8.53
CA ILE A 54 -12.94 -1.23 7.17
C ILE A 54 -12.80 -2.75 7.23
N LYS A 55 -13.60 -3.47 6.45
CA LYS A 55 -13.54 -4.93 6.35
C LYS A 55 -13.01 -5.43 5.02
N ASP A 56 -13.19 -4.65 3.97
CA ASP A 56 -12.81 -4.99 2.60
C ASP A 56 -12.30 -3.74 1.89
N GLY A 57 -11.04 -3.39 2.15
CA GLY A 57 -10.36 -2.23 1.58
C GLY A 57 -9.27 -2.59 0.59
N PHE A 58 -8.41 -1.61 0.33
CA PHE A 58 -7.21 -1.77 -0.47
C PHE A 58 -6.03 -2.16 0.42
N GLY A 59 -5.01 -2.73 -0.20
CA GLY A 59 -3.79 -3.16 0.43
C GLY A 59 -2.63 -2.19 0.23
N ILE A 60 -1.55 -2.47 0.95
CA ILE A 60 -0.26 -1.79 0.77
C ILE A 60 0.87 -2.80 0.97
N ASN A 61 1.97 -2.58 0.26
CA ASN A 61 3.22 -3.24 0.56
C ASN A 61 3.97 -2.43 1.63
N SER A 62 4.44 -3.09 2.65
CA SER A 62 5.15 -2.46 3.74
C SER A 62 6.21 -3.39 4.31
N ASN A 63 7.32 -2.81 4.69
CA ASN A 63 8.43 -3.52 5.30
C ASN A 63 8.48 -3.24 6.80
N LEU A 64 8.91 -4.23 7.57
CA LEU A 64 9.20 -4.05 8.98
C LEU A 64 10.34 -3.05 9.17
N PRO A 65 10.21 -2.05 10.07
CA PRO A 65 11.32 -1.19 10.43
C PRO A 65 12.49 -2.01 10.93
N ARG A 66 13.64 -1.88 10.27
CA ARG A 66 14.81 -2.69 10.56
C ARG A 66 15.78 -1.92 11.45
N ALA A 67 16.02 -2.41 12.66
CA ALA A 67 17.16 -1.95 13.44
C ALA A 67 18.48 -2.40 12.76
N PRO A 68 19.55 -1.59 12.72
CA PRO A 68 19.69 -0.25 13.29
C PRO A 68 19.27 0.90 12.37
N TYR A 69 18.78 0.63 11.19
CA TYR A 69 18.55 1.65 10.15
C TYR A 69 17.32 2.50 10.40
N VAL A 70 16.27 1.91 10.97
CA VAL A 70 15.07 2.64 11.35
C VAL A 70 14.91 2.50 12.86
N PRO A 71 14.98 3.59 13.62
CA PRO A 71 14.71 3.54 15.04
C PRO A 71 13.33 2.95 15.31
N PRO A 72 13.17 2.04 16.28
CA PRO A 72 11.92 1.34 16.55
C PRO A 72 10.78 2.28 16.98
N ASN A 73 11.09 3.51 17.35
CA ASN A 73 10.12 4.54 17.72
C ASN A 73 9.61 5.35 16.53
N ARG A 74 10.02 5.06 15.29
CA ARG A 74 9.49 5.74 14.11
C ARG A 74 8.05 5.32 13.86
N TRP A 75 7.21 6.32 13.64
CA TRP A 75 5.76 6.17 13.59
C TRP A 75 5.19 5.94 12.17
N TRP A 76 6.02 5.92 11.14
CA TRP A 76 5.56 5.85 9.75
C TRP A 76 4.64 4.66 9.47
N TRP A 77 4.88 3.51 10.08
CA TRP A 77 4.06 2.32 9.87
C TRP A 77 2.67 2.41 10.52
N THR A 78 2.50 3.22 11.57
CA THR A 78 1.18 3.45 12.16
C THR A 78 0.28 4.32 11.28
N ARG A 79 0.89 5.09 10.34
CA ARG A 79 0.14 5.89 9.37
C ARG A 79 -0.74 5.07 8.44
N MET A 80 -0.40 3.82 8.17
CA MET A 80 -1.25 2.97 7.34
C MET A 80 -2.62 2.72 7.99
N PHE A 81 -2.70 2.64 9.31
CA PHE A 81 -3.97 2.52 10.03
C PHE A 81 -4.84 3.77 9.87
N ASP A 82 -4.21 4.94 9.92
CA ASP A 82 -4.88 6.22 9.71
C ASP A 82 -5.30 6.42 8.24
N ALA A 83 -4.63 5.78 7.30
CA ALA A 83 -5.01 5.75 5.90
C ALA A 83 -6.11 4.74 5.56
N GLY A 84 -6.63 3.99 6.54
CA GLY A 84 -7.67 2.99 6.31
C GLY A 84 -7.19 1.74 5.59
N ILE A 85 -5.89 1.47 5.59
CA ILE A 85 -5.33 0.25 5.01
C ILE A 85 -5.74 -0.94 5.88
N ASN A 86 -6.39 -1.94 5.27
CA ASN A 86 -6.75 -3.16 5.99
C ASN A 86 -6.27 -4.46 5.34
N PHE A 87 -5.43 -4.36 4.32
CA PHE A 87 -4.62 -5.45 3.78
C PHE A 87 -3.17 -5.02 3.68
N ILE A 88 -2.25 -5.92 4.02
CA ILE A 88 -0.82 -5.67 3.92
C ILE A 88 -0.11 -6.89 3.34
N ARG A 89 0.86 -6.63 2.46
CA ARG A 89 1.77 -7.63 1.93
C ARG A 89 3.17 -7.35 2.48
N ILE A 90 3.76 -8.34 3.15
CA ILE A 90 5.07 -8.24 3.80
C ILE A 90 5.99 -9.37 3.32
N GLY A 91 7.27 -9.12 3.36
CA GLY A 91 8.29 -10.12 3.01
C GLY A 91 9.13 -9.76 1.81
N GLN A 92 8.82 -8.69 1.10
CA GLN A 92 9.61 -8.26 -0.03
C GLN A 92 10.60 -7.20 0.42
N TYR A 93 11.82 -7.47 0.40
CA TYR A 93 12.92 -6.68 -0.11
C TYR A 93 14.27 -7.25 0.25
N GLU A 94 15.14 -7.13 -0.69
CA GLU A 94 16.49 -7.64 -0.73
C GLU A 94 17.36 -7.13 0.41
N ASN A 95 17.14 -5.90 0.81
CA ASN A 95 17.91 -5.22 1.86
C ASN A 95 17.18 -5.16 3.19
N SER A 96 15.92 -5.49 3.21
CA SER A 96 15.07 -5.45 4.38
C SER A 96 14.04 -6.56 4.33
N SER A 97 14.50 -7.79 3.99
CA SER A 97 13.62 -8.94 4.17
C SER A 97 13.00 -8.77 5.54
N ASP A 98 11.68 -8.70 5.62
CA ASP A 98 10.92 -8.43 6.84
C ASP A 98 11.08 -9.56 7.86
N TYR A 99 12.30 -10.10 7.91
CA TYR A 99 12.64 -11.28 8.71
C TYR A 99 11.79 -12.52 8.39
N THR A 100 11.00 -12.46 7.31
CA THR A 100 10.17 -13.57 6.82
C THR A 100 10.89 -14.44 5.81
N GLY A 101 11.97 -13.96 5.20
CA GLY A 101 12.74 -14.68 4.18
C GLY A 101 13.25 -16.02 4.69
N TRP A 102 13.24 -17.04 3.80
CA TRP A 102 13.65 -18.40 4.17
C TRP A 102 15.05 -18.46 4.81
N ASP A 103 15.97 -17.66 4.32
CA ASP A 103 17.34 -17.57 4.84
C ASP A 103 17.44 -16.84 6.20
N TRP A 104 16.46 -16.01 6.53
CA TRP A 104 16.33 -15.39 7.84
C TRP A 104 15.71 -16.34 8.86
N VAL A 105 14.69 -17.07 8.46
CA VAL A 105 13.92 -17.95 9.32
C VAL A 105 14.69 -19.24 9.59
N GLU A 106 15.41 -19.78 8.60
CA GLU A 106 16.23 -21.00 8.74
C GLU A 106 17.71 -20.65 8.51
N ARG A 107 18.40 -20.22 9.56
CA ARG A 107 19.83 -19.88 9.54
C ARG A 107 20.76 -21.07 9.72
N LYS A 108 20.20 -22.17 10.17
CA LYS A 108 20.84 -23.48 10.28
C LYS A 108 19.82 -24.55 9.91
N ARG A 109 20.25 -25.55 9.16
CA ARG A 109 19.35 -26.58 8.62
C ARG A 109 18.47 -27.20 9.70
N GLY A 110 17.14 -27.11 9.50
CA GLY A 110 16.13 -27.64 10.39
C GLY A 110 15.87 -26.83 11.67
N GLU A 111 16.55 -25.68 11.85
CA GLU A 111 16.33 -24.79 12.99
C GLU A 111 15.64 -23.50 12.49
N TYR A 112 14.40 -23.29 12.91
CA TYR A 112 13.57 -22.19 12.46
C TYR A 112 13.26 -21.22 13.61
N SER A 113 13.33 -19.93 13.34
CA SER A 113 12.94 -18.87 14.27
C SER A 113 12.62 -17.58 13.52
N VAL A 114 11.82 -16.71 14.11
CA VAL A 114 11.66 -15.31 13.70
C VAL A 114 12.12 -14.40 14.82
N VAL A 115 12.37 -13.14 14.49
CA VAL A 115 12.71 -12.13 15.49
C VAL A 115 11.44 -11.68 16.23
N PRO A 116 11.52 -11.36 17.54
CA PRO A 116 10.35 -10.93 18.32
C PRO A 116 9.64 -9.71 17.74
N GLU A 117 10.37 -8.80 17.09
CA GLU A 117 9.82 -7.61 16.45
C GLU A 117 8.84 -7.95 15.32
N LEU A 118 9.03 -9.08 14.61
CA LEU A 118 8.09 -9.54 13.60
C LEU A 118 6.78 -10.01 14.23
N ASP A 119 6.84 -10.74 15.34
CA ASP A 119 5.64 -11.16 16.08
C ASP A 119 4.87 -9.95 16.61
N ASP A 120 5.54 -8.97 17.22
CA ASP A 120 4.93 -7.72 17.70
C ASP A 120 4.28 -6.93 16.54
N TYR A 121 4.92 -6.92 15.37
CA TYR A 121 4.39 -6.26 14.19
C TYR A 121 3.13 -6.95 13.67
N VAL A 122 3.16 -8.27 13.51
CA VAL A 122 2.01 -9.08 13.10
C VAL A 122 0.85 -8.92 14.08
N ASP A 123 1.12 -8.97 15.38
CA ASP A 123 0.10 -8.80 16.41
C ASP A 123 -0.55 -7.41 16.34
N SER A 124 0.25 -6.36 16.13
CA SER A 124 -0.26 -4.99 15.95
C SER A 124 -1.15 -4.85 14.71
N LEU A 125 -0.80 -5.51 13.60
CA LEU A 125 -1.61 -5.52 12.39
C LEU A 125 -2.97 -6.18 12.64
N VAL A 126 -2.97 -7.37 13.26
CA VAL A 126 -4.18 -8.13 13.59
C VAL A 126 -5.09 -7.35 14.54
N GLU A 127 -4.54 -6.74 15.60
CA GLU A 127 -5.30 -5.91 16.54
C GLU A 127 -6.00 -4.71 15.89
N ASN A 128 -5.44 -4.22 14.78
CA ASN A 128 -6.02 -3.12 14.02
C ASN A 128 -6.91 -3.58 12.84
N GLY A 129 -7.25 -4.88 12.79
CA GLY A 129 -8.14 -5.43 11.76
C GLY A 129 -7.50 -5.53 10.38
N VAL A 130 -6.17 -5.60 10.29
CA VAL A 130 -5.44 -5.72 9.04
C VAL A 130 -5.24 -7.18 8.68
N HIS A 131 -5.63 -7.57 7.48
CA HIS A 131 -5.37 -8.87 6.88
C HIS A 131 -3.95 -8.92 6.34
N ILE A 132 -3.25 -10.02 6.59
CA ILE A 132 -1.82 -10.12 6.32
C ILE A 132 -1.56 -11.17 5.26
N GLU A 133 -0.80 -10.78 4.25
CA GLU A 133 -0.14 -11.64 3.28
C GLU A 133 1.35 -11.69 3.59
N ILE A 134 1.88 -12.90 3.78
CA ILE A 134 3.33 -13.13 3.87
C ILE A 134 3.83 -13.75 2.58
N GLN A 135 4.84 -13.12 1.99
CA GLN A 135 5.60 -13.70 0.90
C GLN A 135 6.60 -14.72 1.44
N LEU A 136 6.51 -15.95 0.97
CA LEU A 136 7.50 -16.99 1.24
C LEU A 136 8.65 -16.86 0.24
N LEU A 137 9.70 -16.17 0.63
CA LEU A 137 10.84 -15.73 -0.18
C LEU A 137 12.15 -16.22 0.41
N TYR A 138 13.14 -16.15 -0.32
CA TYR A 138 13.49 -16.53 -1.70
C TYR A 138 14.20 -17.88 -1.62
N GLY A 139 15.41 -18.02 -2.20
CA GLY A 139 16.28 -19.15 -1.96
C GLY A 139 16.99 -19.06 -0.61
N ASN A 140 17.52 -20.17 -0.14
CA ASN A 140 18.34 -20.22 1.09
C ASN A 140 19.71 -20.81 0.75
N PRO A 141 20.83 -20.09 0.95
CA PRO A 141 22.16 -20.59 0.67
C PRO A 141 22.56 -21.89 1.36
N LEU A 142 21.82 -22.30 2.39
CA LEU A 142 21.98 -23.63 2.98
C LEU A 142 21.60 -24.75 2.01
N TYR A 143 20.75 -24.46 1.01
CA TYR A 143 20.19 -25.44 0.08
C TYR A 143 20.39 -25.04 -1.38
N THR A 144 20.26 -23.74 -1.69
CA THR A 144 20.31 -23.20 -3.04
C THR A 144 21.47 -22.23 -3.15
N SER A 145 22.47 -22.54 -3.94
CA SER A 145 23.62 -21.67 -4.16
C SER A 145 24.21 -21.96 -5.54
N PRO A 146 24.59 -20.93 -6.30
CA PRO A 146 25.26 -21.12 -7.58
C PRO A 146 26.68 -21.71 -7.43
N ALA A 147 27.31 -21.54 -6.27
CA ALA A 147 28.70 -21.91 -6.04
C ALA A 147 28.93 -23.41 -5.72
N GLY A 148 27.87 -24.20 -5.60
CA GLY A 148 27.93 -25.64 -5.34
C GLY A 148 28.47 -26.04 -3.96
N ARG A 149 28.97 -25.11 -3.15
CA ARG A 149 29.41 -25.37 -1.77
C ARG A 149 28.48 -24.66 -0.81
N LEU A 150 27.63 -25.43 -0.17
CA LEU A 150 26.62 -24.92 0.76
C LEU A 150 27.25 -24.69 2.15
N PRO A 151 26.98 -23.56 2.82
CA PRO A 151 27.42 -23.33 4.19
C PRO A 151 26.65 -24.23 5.16
N GLN A 152 27.21 -24.50 6.33
CA GLN A 152 26.52 -25.25 7.40
C GLN A 152 25.53 -24.36 8.17
N SER A 153 25.87 -23.09 8.28
CA SER A 153 25.03 -22.08 8.93
C SER A 153 25.24 -20.71 8.29
N ILE A 154 24.25 -19.85 8.45
CA ILE A 154 24.29 -18.46 8.03
C ILE A 154 24.71 -17.62 9.24
N ASN A 155 25.66 -16.69 9.04
CA ASN A 155 26.09 -15.80 10.12
C ASN A 155 24.91 -14.92 10.57
N PRO A 156 24.47 -14.99 11.83
CA PRO A 156 23.35 -14.20 12.34
C PRO A 156 23.56 -12.69 12.24
N ALA A 157 24.81 -12.23 12.35
CA ALA A 157 25.15 -10.81 12.32
C ALA A 157 25.09 -10.20 10.91
N SER A 158 25.14 -11.03 9.86
CA SER A 158 25.23 -10.52 8.50
C SER A 158 23.88 -10.37 7.83
N GLY A 159 22.83 -11.05 8.28
CA GLY A 159 21.56 -11.09 7.57
C GLY A 159 21.70 -11.44 6.08
N SER A 160 20.62 -11.65 5.37
CA SER A 160 20.68 -11.96 3.93
C SER A 160 21.29 -10.81 3.12
N ALA A 161 21.01 -9.59 3.48
CA ALA A 161 21.41 -8.39 2.76
C ALA A 161 22.85 -7.91 3.02
N HIS A 162 23.48 -8.36 4.09
CA HIS A 162 24.76 -7.81 4.55
C HIS A 162 25.93 -8.76 4.39
N ASN A 163 25.70 -9.95 3.85
CA ASN A 163 26.77 -10.85 3.49
C ASN A 163 27.25 -10.51 2.06
N PRO A 164 28.46 -9.97 1.87
CA PRO A 164 28.98 -9.65 0.53
C PRO A 164 29.10 -10.89 -0.38
N ASP A 165 29.20 -12.09 0.19
CA ASP A 165 29.16 -13.35 -0.56
C ASP A 165 27.73 -13.78 -0.93
N ARG A 166 26.75 -13.07 -0.42
CA ARG A 166 25.32 -13.23 -0.71
C ARG A 166 24.86 -12.03 -1.52
N SER A 167 25.44 -11.87 -2.71
CA SER A 167 24.83 -10.97 -3.68
C SER A 167 23.34 -11.33 -3.81
N LEU A 168 22.52 -10.37 -4.07
CA LEU A 168 21.10 -10.53 -4.41
C LEU A 168 20.84 -11.76 -5.31
N TYR A 169 21.76 -12.04 -6.19
CA TYR A 169 21.77 -13.23 -7.04
C TYR A 169 21.74 -14.56 -6.27
N ALA A 170 22.34 -14.67 -5.09
CA ALA A 170 22.31 -15.90 -4.33
C ALA A 170 20.91 -16.22 -3.75
N LEU A 171 20.13 -15.21 -3.43
CA LEU A 171 18.76 -15.37 -2.94
C LEU A 171 17.79 -15.77 -4.07
N PHE A 172 18.03 -15.32 -5.28
CA PHE A 172 17.16 -15.61 -6.42
C PHE A 172 17.40 -16.98 -7.06
N TRP A 173 18.20 -17.85 -6.41
CA TRP A 173 18.36 -19.26 -6.82
C TRP A 173 17.26 -20.11 -6.21
N PRO A 174 16.27 -20.54 -7.01
CA PRO A 174 15.12 -21.26 -6.49
C PRO A 174 15.44 -22.70 -6.16
N PRO A 175 14.64 -23.35 -5.30
CA PRO A 175 14.67 -24.79 -5.10
C PRO A 175 14.29 -25.53 -6.39
N LYS A 176 15.14 -26.49 -6.82
CA LYS A 176 14.91 -27.27 -8.06
C LYS A 176 14.94 -28.76 -7.83
N THR A 177 15.81 -29.26 -6.92
CA THR A 177 15.85 -30.68 -6.61
C THR A 177 14.73 -31.07 -5.63
N PRO A 178 14.32 -32.35 -5.58
CA PRO A 178 13.32 -32.81 -4.61
C PRO A 178 13.66 -32.43 -3.17
N GLU A 179 14.94 -32.53 -2.77
CA GLU A 179 15.38 -32.17 -1.41
C GLU A 179 15.24 -30.65 -1.16
N GLN A 180 15.60 -29.82 -2.14
CA GLN A 180 15.48 -28.36 -2.03
C GLN A 180 14.01 -27.93 -1.95
N ILE A 181 13.17 -28.52 -2.79
CA ILE A 181 11.71 -28.26 -2.80
C ILE A 181 11.09 -28.69 -1.46
N GLN A 182 11.50 -29.87 -0.93
CA GLN A 182 11.02 -30.33 0.37
C GLN A 182 11.48 -29.41 1.51
N ALA A 183 12.71 -28.90 1.46
CA ALA A 183 13.23 -27.97 2.46
C ALA A 183 12.43 -26.64 2.45
N PHE A 184 12.11 -26.10 1.26
CA PHE A 184 11.24 -24.93 1.14
C PHE A 184 9.81 -25.22 1.66
N ALA A 185 9.26 -26.38 1.36
CA ALA A 185 7.94 -26.79 1.89
C ALA A 185 7.94 -26.91 3.42
N ASN A 186 9.08 -27.33 4.03
CA ASN A 186 9.22 -27.37 5.49
C ASN A 186 9.27 -25.97 6.09
N TYR A 187 9.98 -25.03 5.44
CA TYR A 187 9.95 -23.60 5.82
C TYR A 187 8.52 -23.04 5.73
N ALA A 188 7.81 -23.28 4.63
CA ALA A 188 6.41 -22.86 4.47
C ALA A 188 5.52 -23.44 5.58
N ARG A 189 5.67 -24.72 5.89
CA ARG A 189 4.95 -25.40 6.99
C ARG A 189 5.21 -24.74 8.34
N TRP A 190 6.48 -24.42 8.62
CA TRP A 190 6.87 -23.77 9.86
C TRP A 190 6.25 -22.36 9.97
N MET A 191 6.33 -21.54 8.92
CA MET A 191 5.75 -20.19 8.87
C MET A 191 4.24 -20.23 9.13
N VAL A 192 3.52 -21.11 8.46
CA VAL A 192 2.06 -21.25 8.65
C VAL A 192 1.73 -21.68 10.08
N ASN A 193 2.50 -22.62 10.64
CA ASN A 193 2.27 -23.07 12.02
C ASN A 193 2.56 -21.97 13.05
N HIS A 194 3.63 -21.18 12.85
CA HIS A 194 4.03 -20.10 13.74
C HIS A 194 3.00 -18.97 13.75
N PHE A 195 2.50 -18.56 12.58
CA PHE A 195 1.54 -17.47 12.44
C PHE A 195 0.07 -17.93 12.40
N ARG A 196 -0.21 -19.17 12.77
CA ARG A 196 -1.57 -19.71 12.73
C ARG A 196 -2.57 -18.84 13.51
N GLY A 197 -3.67 -18.47 12.83
CA GLY A 197 -4.71 -17.62 13.40
C GLY A 197 -4.38 -16.11 13.41
N ARG A 198 -3.19 -15.73 12.93
CA ARG A 198 -2.76 -14.33 12.78
C ARG A 198 -2.58 -13.92 11.31
N VAL A 199 -1.98 -14.79 10.51
CA VAL A 199 -1.74 -14.56 9.07
C VAL A 199 -2.65 -15.48 8.27
N GLU A 200 -3.31 -14.89 7.27
CA GLU A 200 -4.29 -15.59 6.44
C GLU A 200 -3.73 -16.05 5.10
N TYR A 201 -2.85 -15.24 4.48
CA TYR A 201 -2.41 -15.42 3.10
C TYR A 201 -0.91 -15.68 3.02
N TYR A 202 -0.53 -16.64 2.19
CA TYR A 202 0.86 -17.00 1.95
C TYR A 202 1.12 -17.05 0.45
N GLU A 203 1.95 -16.13 -0.02
CA GLU A 203 2.38 -16.06 -1.41
C GLU A 203 3.66 -16.87 -1.61
N ILE A 204 3.71 -17.67 -2.67
CA ILE A 204 4.85 -18.51 -2.97
C ILE A 204 5.71 -17.87 -4.02
N TRP A 205 6.86 -17.33 -3.59
CA TRP A 205 7.82 -16.56 -4.38
C TRP A 205 7.31 -15.17 -4.77
N ASN A 206 8.19 -14.37 -5.43
CA ASN A 206 7.88 -13.07 -6.03
C ASN A 206 8.44 -13.05 -7.45
N GLU A 207 7.63 -12.67 -8.41
CA GLU A 207 7.99 -12.46 -9.82
C GLU A 207 8.84 -13.60 -10.42
N PRO A 208 8.38 -14.87 -10.33
CA PRO A 208 9.14 -16.02 -10.82
C PRO A 208 9.31 -16.03 -12.34
N ASN A 209 8.66 -15.12 -13.05
CA ASN A 209 8.69 -14.99 -14.51
C ASN A 209 9.74 -13.97 -15.01
N ILE A 210 10.51 -13.37 -14.11
CA ILE A 210 11.64 -12.48 -14.45
C ILE A 210 12.93 -12.89 -13.71
N ASN A 211 13.92 -11.99 -13.63
CA ASN A 211 15.26 -12.25 -13.07
C ASN A 211 15.30 -12.50 -11.56
N TYR A 212 14.19 -12.49 -10.86
CA TYR A 212 14.08 -13.01 -9.49
C TYR A 212 14.03 -14.56 -9.45
N TRP A 213 14.17 -15.23 -10.61
CA TRP A 213 14.27 -16.68 -10.76
C TRP A 213 15.50 -17.05 -11.59
N ASN A 214 16.60 -17.39 -10.94
CA ASN A 214 17.89 -17.66 -11.60
C ASN A 214 18.04 -19.13 -12.06
N PRO A 215 18.86 -19.35 -13.11
CA PRO A 215 19.51 -18.36 -13.99
C PRO A 215 18.54 -17.76 -15.02
N THR A 216 17.39 -18.35 -15.22
CA THR A 216 16.32 -17.92 -16.13
C THR A 216 14.97 -18.37 -15.60
N PRO A 217 13.92 -17.56 -15.76
CA PRO A 217 12.55 -17.95 -15.42
C PRO A 217 12.17 -19.31 -16.02
N ASN A 218 11.57 -20.15 -15.18
CA ASN A 218 11.13 -21.47 -15.58
C ASN A 218 9.77 -21.81 -14.96
N PRO A 219 8.68 -21.75 -15.74
CA PRO A 219 7.34 -21.99 -15.23
C PRO A 219 7.12 -23.41 -14.72
N GLU A 220 7.82 -24.41 -15.28
CA GLU A 220 7.69 -25.80 -14.86
C GLU A 220 8.36 -26.02 -13.48
N ASP A 221 9.54 -25.42 -13.26
CA ASP A 221 10.19 -25.44 -11.94
C ASP A 221 9.35 -24.72 -10.90
N TYR A 222 8.81 -23.53 -11.24
CA TYR A 222 7.91 -22.80 -10.37
C TYR A 222 6.66 -23.63 -10.05
N GLY A 223 6.02 -24.25 -11.04
CA GLY A 223 4.85 -25.12 -10.82
C GLY A 223 5.13 -26.28 -9.85
N ARG A 224 6.32 -26.89 -9.91
CA ARG A 224 6.73 -27.96 -8.96
C ARG A 224 6.92 -27.42 -7.54
N LEU A 225 7.61 -26.28 -7.39
CA LEU A 225 7.79 -25.61 -6.11
C LEU A 225 6.44 -25.21 -5.51
N PHE A 226 5.60 -24.56 -6.31
CA PHE A 226 4.28 -24.10 -5.89
C PHE A 226 3.43 -25.26 -5.36
N LYS A 227 3.37 -26.36 -6.09
CA LYS A 227 2.62 -27.56 -5.66
C LYS A 227 3.03 -28.04 -4.27
N ALA A 228 4.32 -28.18 -4.03
CA ALA A 228 4.85 -28.69 -2.77
C ALA A 228 4.56 -27.72 -1.61
N ALA A 229 4.79 -26.44 -1.82
CA ALA A 229 4.54 -25.41 -0.82
C ALA A 229 3.03 -25.25 -0.52
N ALA A 230 2.18 -25.20 -1.54
CA ALA A 230 0.72 -25.12 -1.38
C ALA A 230 0.15 -26.31 -0.61
N SER A 231 0.61 -27.52 -0.90
CA SER A 231 0.22 -28.72 -0.13
C SER A 231 0.66 -28.60 1.33
N ALA A 232 1.91 -28.18 1.59
CA ALA A 232 2.42 -28.02 2.95
C ALA A 232 1.65 -26.96 3.75
N ILE A 233 1.22 -25.86 3.11
CA ILE A 233 0.42 -24.80 3.72
C ILE A 233 -0.94 -25.35 4.14
N HIS A 234 -1.70 -25.94 3.21
CA HIS A 234 -3.05 -26.47 3.48
C HIS A 234 -3.07 -27.66 4.44
N GLU A 235 -2.05 -28.54 4.39
CA GLU A 235 -1.88 -29.62 5.36
C GLU A 235 -1.65 -29.10 6.78
N THR A 236 -0.96 -27.97 6.90
CA THR A 236 -0.65 -27.34 8.18
C THR A 236 -1.84 -26.56 8.73
N ASP A 237 -2.44 -25.70 7.90
CA ASP A 237 -3.67 -24.96 8.23
C ASP A 237 -4.63 -24.94 7.03
N PRO A 238 -5.72 -25.72 7.07
CA PRO A 238 -6.72 -25.74 6.00
C PRO A 238 -7.45 -24.41 5.79
N LYS A 239 -7.31 -23.43 6.72
CA LYS A 239 -7.89 -22.09 6.59
C LYS A 239 -6.94 -21.11 5.92
N ALA A 240 -5.65 -21.41 5.92
CA ALA A 240 -4.66 -20.58 5.23
C ALA A 240 -4.97 -20.50 3.73
N LYS A 241 -4.73 -19.35 3.15
CA LYS A 241 -4.98 -19.04 1.74
C LYS A 241 -3.66 -19.01 0.98
N VAL A 242 -3.64 -19.72 -0.14
CA VAL A 242 -2.45 -19.80 -0.99
C VAL A 242 -2.58 -18.83 -2.16
N VAL A 243 -1.57 -17.96 -2.29
CA VAL A 243 -1.45 -16.99 -3.37
C VAL A 243 -0.49 -17.52 -4.42
N PHE A 244 -0.98 -17.62 -5.66
CA PHE A 244 -0.21 -18.03 -6.83
C PHE A 244 0.24 -16.81 -7.61
N GLY A 245 1.50 -16.70 -7.88
CA GLY A 245 2.05 -15.76 -8.83
C GLY A 245 2.83 -14.63 -8.20
N GLY A 246 2.18 -13.50 -7.95
CA GLY A 246 2.90 -12.24 -7.88
C GLY A 246 3.73 -12.05 -9.14
N LEU A 247 3.11 -12.28 -10.31
CA LEU A 247 3.83 -12.28 -11.59
C LEU A 247 4.12 -10.86 -12.04
N ALA A 248 5.33 -10.59 -12.51
CA ALA A 248 5.65 -9.35 -13.20
C ALA A 248 4.79 -9.24 -14.47
N GLY A 249 3.84 -8.32 -14.46
CA GLY A 249 2.80 -8.25 -15.48
C GLY A 249 1.81 -9.41 -15.41
N ALA A 250 0.81 -9.38 -16.27
CA ALA A 250 -0.21 -10.43 -16.39
C ALA A 250 0.25 -11.52 -17.39
N ASP A 251 1.35 -12.21 -17.07
CA ASP A 251 1.98 -13.20 -17.95
C ASP A 251 1.18 -14.50 -18.05
N ARG A 252 0.27 -14.56 -19.03
CA ARG A 252 -0.60 -15.70 -19.29
C ARG A 252 0.14 -16.98 -19.67
N MET A 253 1.25 -16.83 -20.39
CA MET A 253 2.00 -18.00 -20.88
C MET A 253 2.76 -18.67 -19.75
N PHE A 254 3.42 -17.88 -18.90
CA PHE A 254 4.08 -18.39 -17.72
C PHE A 254 3.09 -19.08 -16.78
N ALA A 255 1.99 -18.39 -16.44
CA ALA A 255 0.97 -18.92 -15.54
C ALA A 255 0.38 -20.23 -16.08
N LYS A 256 -0.01 -20.28 -17.36
CA LYS A 256 -0.57 -21.49 -17.94
C LYS A 256 0.39 -22.68 -17.88
N ARG A 257 1.66 -22.48 -18.25
CA ARG A 257 2.67 -23.57 -18.22
C ARG A 257 2.95 -24.05 -16.79
N ALA A 258 3.01 -23.12 -15.82
CA ALA A 258 3.15 -23.49 -14.43
C ALA A 258 1.97 -24.32 -13.93
N LEU A 259 0.74 -23.93 -14.26
CA LEU A 259 -0.49 -24.66 -13.92
C LEU A 259 -0.55 -26.05 -14.57
N ASP A 260 -0.14 -26.16 -15.84
CA ASP A 260 -0.14 -27.44 -16.59
C ASP A 260 0.75 -28.50 -15.91
N VAL A 261 1.89 -28.08 -15.35
CA VAL A 261 2.83 -29.00 -14.66
C VAL A 261 2.42 -29.25 -13.22
N CYS A 262 1.94 -28.23 -12.53
CA CYS A 262 1.62 -28.36 -11.12
C CYS A 262 0.45 -29.34 -10.88
N GLY A 263 -0.56 -29.34 -11.72
CA GLY A 263 -1.80 -30.09 -11.48
C GLY A 263 -2.45 -29.72 -10.14
N CYS A 264 -2.25 -28.48 -9.66
CA CYS A 264 -2.62 -28.00 -8.34
C CYS A 264 -3.60 -26.83 -8.35
N ALA A 265 -4.28 -26.61 -9.49
CA ALA A 265 -5.20 -25.49 -9.66
C ALA A 265 -6.27 -25.39 -8.56
N ALA A 266 -6.71 -26.53 -8.01
CA ALA A 266 -7.66 -26.57 -6.91
C ALA A 266 -7.11 -26.04 -5.56
N ASN A 267 -5.78 -25.94 -5.43
CA ASN A 267 -5.12 -25.44 -4.22
C ASN A 267 -4.85 -23.92 -4.26
N ILE A 268 -5.31 -23.23 -5.30
CA ILE A 268 -5.10 -21.79 -5.46
C ILE A 268 -6.33 -21.05 -4.94
N ASP A 269 -6.14 -20.22 -3.93
CA ASP A 269 -7.17 -19.36 -3.39
C ASP A 269 -7.15 -17.98 -4.06
N VAL A 270 -5.94 -17.46 -4.33
CA VAL A 270 -5.69 -16.15 -4.92
C VAL A 270 -4.72 -16.30 -6.10
N VAL A 271 -4.96 -15.55 -7.17
CA VAL A 271 -3.99 -15.39 -8.26
C VAL A 271 -3.57 -13.94 -8.34
N ALA A 272 -2.27 -13.70 -8.22
CA ALA A 272 -1.68 -12.39 -8.12
C ALA A 272 -0.82 -12.03 -9.34
N TYR A 273 -0.76 -10.73 -9.64
CA TYR A 273 0.07 -10.14 -10.69
C TYR A 273 0.38 -8.68 -10.36
N HIS A 274 1.47 -8.15 -10.91
CA HIS A 274 1.93 -6.78 -10.71
C HIS A 274 1.70 -5.95 -11.98
N ILE A 275 0.90 -4.91 -11.88
CA ILE A 275 0.65 -4.00 -13.00
C ILE A 275 1.08 -2.59 -12.61
N TYR A 276 2.11 -2.12 -13.27
CA TYR A 276 2.59 -0.74 -13.20
C TYR A 276 2.29 -0.06 -14.54
N PRO A 277 1.22 0.72 -14.65
CA PRO A 277 0.78 1.30 -15.93
C PRO A 277 1.85 2.14 -16.61
N ASP A 278 2.67 2.81 -15.80
CA ASP A 278 3.68 3.75 -16.27
C ASP A 278 5.11 3.19 -16.27
N PHE A 279 5.28 1.88 -16.14
CA PHE A 279 6.59 1.25 -16.21
C PHE A 279 7.12 1.27 -17.65
N GLY A 280 7.68 2.42 -18.05
CA GLY A 280 8.26 2.64 -19.38
C GLY A 280 7.36 3.33 -20.40
N GLY A 281 6.24 3.91 -20.00
CA GLY A 281 5.38 4.65 -20.93
C GLY A 281 4.40 5.58 -20.26
N ASN A 282 4.02 6.62 -20.95
CA ASN A 282 2.98 7.56 -20.52
C ASN A 282 1.59 6.94 -20.74
N LEU A 283 1.23 5.98 -19.88
CA LEU A 283 -0.07 5.30 -19.96
C LEU A 283 -1.01 5.76 -18.86
N ASN A 284 -2.25 5.96 -19.24
CA ASN A 284 -3.33 6.08 -18.27
C ASN A 284 -3.50 4.75 -17.49
N PRO A 285 -3.84 4.78 -16.20
CA PRO A 285 -4.12 3.57 -15.44
C PRO A 285 -5.17 2.65 -16.09
N GLU A 286 -6.10 3.21 -16.83
CA GLU A 286 -7.19 2.48 -17.52
C GLU A 286 -6.76 1.81 -18.82
N ALA A 287 -5.63 2.22 -19.40
CA ALA A 287 -5.20 1.75 -20.72
C ALA A 287 -4.51 0.38 -20.71
N VAL A 288 -4.33 -0.24 -19.54
CA VAL A 288 -3.62 -1.53 -19.41
C VAL A 288 -4.28 -2.70 -20.14
N ASP A 289 -5.57 -2.60 -20.41
CA ASP A 289 -6.34 -3.63 -21.13
C ASP A 289 -6.52 -3.32 -22.63
N ASP A 290 -5.95 -2.23 -23.14
CA ASP A 290 -6.04 -1.86 -24.56
C ASP A 290 -5.39 -2.90 -25.48
N GLU A 291 -5.80 -2.93 -26.75
CA GLU A 291 -5.27 -3.87 -27.75
C GLU A 291 -3.74 -3.80 -27.91
N ALA A 292 -3.16 -2.62 -27.76
CA ALA A 292 -1.71 -2.41 -27.80
C ALA A 292 -0.96 -3.20 -26.70
N HIS A 293 -1.63 -3.49 -25.58
CA HIS A 293 -1.12 -4.21 -24.43
C HIS A 293 -1.70 -5.62 -24.29
N ALA A 294 -2.31 -6.15 -25.34
CA ALA A 294 -3.07 -7.40 -25.35
C ALA A 294 -2.32 -8.61 -24.77
N ASN A 295 -1.00 -8.64 -24.87
CA ASN A 295 -0.19 -9.75 -24.32
C ASN A 295 -0.05 -9.70 -22.79
N GLN A 296 -0.21 -8.51 -22.19
CA GLN A 296 -0.13 -8.28 -20.75
C GLN A 296 -1.46 -7.83 -20.13
N SER A 297 -2.56 -7.95 -20.88
CA SER A 297 -3.88 -7.52 -20.42
C SER A 297 -4.32 -8.30 -19.17
N PRO A 298 -4.52 -7.62 -18.02
CA PRO A 298 -5.04 -8.24 -16.80
C PRO A 298 -6.40 -8.90 -17.00
N LYS A 299 -7.26 -8.31 -17.83
CA LYS A 299 -8.57 -8.88 -18.17
C LYS A 299 -8.44 -10.24 -18.84
N ARG A 300 -7.62 -10.36 -19.89
CA ARG A 300 -7.40 -11.62 -20.59
C ARG A 300 -6.69 -12.66 -19.72
N PHE A 301 -5.84 -12.20 -18.80
CA PHE A 301 -5.21 -13.07 -17.82
C PHE A 301 -6.26 -13.67 -16.87
N ARG A 302 -7.12 -12.85 -16.27
CA ARG A 302 -8.21 -13.34 -15.41
C ARG A 302 -9.18 -14.26 -16.14
N GLU A 303 -9.50 -13.98 -17.38
CA GLU A 303 -10.33 -14.85 -18.23
C GLU A 303 -9.67 -16.21 -18.46
N MET A 304 -8.38 -16.24 -18.79
CA MET A 304 -7.63 -17.49 -18.96
C MET A 304 -7.63 -18.32 -17.67
N VAL A 305 -7.36 -17.71 -16.52
CA VAL A 305 -7.33 -18.41 -15.23
C VAL A 305 -8.71 -18.94 -14.87
N ARG A 306 -9.78 -18.12 -14.97
CA ARG A 306 -11.15 -18.55 -14.65
C ARG A 306 -11.62 -19.73 -15.48
N ASN A 307 -11.13 -19.84 -16.72
CA ASN A 307 -11.46 -20.92 -17.64
C ASN A 307 -10.49 -22.11 -17.54
N TYR A 308 -9.46 -22.04 -16.68
CA TYR A 308 -8.51 -23.12 -16.53
C TYR A 308 -9.14 -24.31 -15.78
N ALA A 309 -8.91 -25.53 -16.30
CA ALA A 309 -9.50 -26.75 -15.75
C ALA A 309 -9.01 -27.00 -14.32
N GLY A 310 -9.94 -27.18 -13.40
CA GLY A 310 -9.65 -27.47 -11.99
C GLY A 310 -9.44 -26.23 -11.12
N ILE A 311 -9.45 -25.02 -11.69
CA ILE A 311 -9.43 -23.79 -10.87
C ILE A 311 -10.72 -23.67 -10.04
N ARG A 312 -10.62 -23.14 -8.84
CA ARG A 312 -11.77 -22.93 -7.97
C ARG A 312 -12.69 -21.83 -8.53
N LYS A 313 -13.98 -21.98 -8.34
CA LYS A 313 -14.97 -20.98 -8.78
C LYS A 313 -14.91 -19.68 -7.99
N ASP A 314 -14.44 -19.76 -6.75
CA ASP A 314 -14.29 -18.66 -5.80
C ASP A 314 -12.87 -18.09 -5.77
N VAL A 315 -12.03 -18.43 -6.76
CA VAL A 315 -10.70 -17.83 -6.91
C VAL A 315 -10.81 -16.32 -7.05
N VAL A 316 -10.01 -15.59 -6.29
CA VAL A 316 -9.93 -14.14 -6.33
C VAL A 316 -8.66 -13.68 -7.03
N PHE A 317 -8.66 -12.43 -7.50
CA PHE A 317 -7.53 -11.85 -8.21
C PHE A 317 -7.00 -10.65 -7.45
N TRP A 318 -5.68 -10.57 -7.34
CA TRP A 318 -4.98 -9.45 -6.74
C TRP A 318 -4.01 -8.82 -7.73
N ASN A 319 -3.95 -7.50 -7.71
CA ASN A 319 -2.86 -6.71 -8.24
C ASN A 319 -2.06 -6.28 -7.00
N ASP A 320 -1.18 -7.16 -6.54
CA ASP A 320 -0.53 -7.05 -5.23
C ASP A 320 0.75 -6.23 -5.25
N GLU A 321 1.08 -5.67 -6.43
CA GLU A 321 1.99 -4.54 -6.58
C GLU A 321 1.47 -3.59 -7.65
N TYR A 322 1.05 -2.41 -7.23
CA TYR A 322 0.56 -1.36 -8.10
C TYR A 322 1.06 0.00 -7.65
N ASN A 323 1.60 0.78 -8.54
CA ASN A 323 1.85 2.20 -8.31
C ASN A 323 2.03 2.94 -9.64
N ASN A 324 2.07 4.26 -9.53
CA ASN A 324 2.63 5.17 -10.51
C ASN A 324 3.77 5.91 -9.82
N GLY A 325 5.00 5.44 -10.01
CA GLY A 325 6.18 6.03 -9.41
C GLY A 325 6.51 7.42 -9.96
N ILE A 326 7.37 8.13 -9.24
CA ILE A 326 7.86 9.46 -9.64
C ILE A 326 9.38 9.49 -9.92
N PRO A 327 10.01 8.38 -10.38
CA PRO A 327 11.43 8.43 -10.71
C PRO A 327 11.71 9.36 -11.88
N SER A 328 12.92 9.89 -11.96
CA SER A 328 13.31 10.96 -12.89
C SER A 328 13.19 10.60 -14.37
N TRP A 329 13.12 9.29 -14.70
CA TRP A 329 12.91 8.85 -16.09
C TRP A 329 11.44 8.80 -16.52
N THR A 330 10.49 9.02 -15.60
CA THR A 330 9.05 9.09 -15.92
C THR A 330 8.62 10.55 -16.11
N ASN A 331 7.51 10.73 -16.83
CA ASN A 331 6.83 12.04 -16.87
C ASN A 331 5.81 12.12 -15.73
N SER A 332 6.26 11.93 -14.49
CA SER A 332 5.43 11.86 -13.30
C SER A 332 6.04 12.68 -12.15
N ASP A 333 5.17 13.17 -11.30
CA ASP A 333 5.50 13.80 -10.02
C ASP A 333 4.44 13.43 -8.97
N GLU A 334 4.52 13.99 -7.78
CA GLU A 334 3.53 13.75 -6.74
C GLU A 334 2.11 14.13 -7.14
N SER A 335 1.94 15.09 -8.06
CA SER A 335 0.61 15.50 -8.54
C SER A 335 0.01 14.44 -9.45
N VAL A 336 0.81 13.87 -10.35
CA VAL A 336 0.42 12.77 -11.24
C VAL A 336 0.16 11.50 -10.43
N GLN A 337 1.07 11.13 -9.52
CA GLN A 337 0.92 9.98 -8.64
C GLN A 337 -0.40 10.04 -7.84
N ALA A 338 -0.72 11.21 -7.26
CA ALA A 338 -1.94 11.40 -6.48
C ALA A 338 -3.24 11.29 -7.29
N LYS A 339 -3.18 11.47 -8.62
CA LYS A 339 -4.31 11.26 -9.53
C LYS A 339 -4.39 9.82 -10.02
N TYR A 340 -3.25 9.23 -10.40
CA TYR A 340 -3.19 7.92 -11.04
C TYR A 340 -3.42 6.77 -10.07
N VAL A 341 -2.90 6.86 -8.84
CA VAL A 341 -3.11 5.80 -7.85
C VAL A 341 -4.60 5.59 -7.57
N PRO A 342 -5.42 6.60 -7.26
CA PRO A 342 -6.86 6.41 -7.12
C PRO A 342 -7.56 5.88 -8.37
N ARG A 343 -7.18 6.37 -9.57
CA ARG A 343 -7.79 5.91 -10.84
C ARG A 343 -7.60 4.40 -11.03
N GLY A 344 -6.38 3.90 -10.80
CA GLY A 344 -6.10 2.47 -10.90
C GLY A 344 -6.80 1.63 -9.82
N LEU A 345 -6.75 2.09 -8.56
CA LEU A 345 -7.44 1.41 -7.45
C LEU A 345 -8.94 1.25 -7.71
N VAL A 346 -9.60 2.30 -8.19
CA VAL A 346 -11.03 2.29 -8.48
C VAL A 346 -11.34 1.43 -9.70
N SER A 347 -10.50 1.45 -10.74
CA SER A 347 -10.65 0.60 -11.93
C SER A 347 -10.49 -0.88 -11.59
N ASP A 348 -9.47 -1.24 -10.80
CA ASP A 348 -9.27 -2.61 -10.33
C ASP A 348 -10.44 -3.07 -9.45
N ARG A 349 -10.92 -2.20 -8.54
CA ARG A 349 -12.11 -2.48 -7.72
C ARG A 349 -13.33 -2.77 -8.58
N ALA A 350 -13.55 -1.99 -9.64
CA ALA A 350 -14.62 -2.22 -10.61
C ALA A 350 -14.44 -3.55 -11.37
N ALA A 351 -13.22 -3.99 -11.58
CA ALA A 351 -12.91 -5.28 -12.20
C ALA A 351 -12.99 -6.49 -11.21
N GLY A 352 -13.32 -6.24 -9.94
CA GLY A 352 -13.33 -7.26 -8.89
C GLY A 352 -11.93 -7.74 -8.49
N VAL A 353 -10.94 -6.85 -8.58
CA VAL A 353 -9.54 -7.09 -8.23
C VAL A 353 -9.23 -6.29 -6.96
N ARG A 354 -8.53 -6.91 -6.00
CA ARG A 354 -7.93 -6.17 -4.89
C ARG A 354 -6.56 -5.69 -5.29
N THR A 355 -6.27 -4.43 -4.96
CA THR A 355 -5.00 -3.81 -5.31
C THR A 355 -4.24 -3.43 -4.05
N PHE A 356 -2.93 -3.71 -4.07
CA PHE A 356 -1.98 -3.30 -3.04
C PHE A 356 -1.04 -2.27 -3.62
N VAL A 357 -0.95 -1.12 -2.97
CA VAL A 357 -0.05 -0.06 -3.43
C VAL A 357 1.38 -0.40 -3.04
N TRP A 358 2.28 -0.33 -3.98
CA TRP A 358 3.72 -0.41 -3.77
C TRP A 358 4.28 1.01 -3.63
N LEU A 359 4.79 1.48 -2.49
CA LEU A 359 4.77 0.94 -1.12
C LEU A 359 4.64 2.12 -0.12
N ILE A 360 4.55 1.84 1.19
CA ILE A 360 4.35 2.92 2.19
C ILE A 360 5.55 3.88 2.25
N VAL A 361 6.77 3.35 2.29
CA VAL A 361 8.04 4.10 2.31
C VAL A 361 9.01 3.45 1.35
N GLY A 362 9.75 4.24 0.58
CA GLY A 362 10.78 3.73 -0.33
C GLY A 362 11.76 2.79 0.38
N ALA A 363 12.17 1.73 -0.30
CA ALA A 363 12.90 0.63 0.33
C ALA A 363 14.40 0.83 0.36
N THR A 364 15.00 1.51 -0.61
CA THR A 364 16.44 1.67 -0.72
C THR A 364 16.94 3.09 -0.52
N ASP A 365 18.21 3.30 -0.65
CA ASP A 365 18.93 4.51 -0.25
C ASP A 365 18.94 5.65 -1.29
N GLY A 366 17.81 5.84 -1.98
CA GLY A 366 17.66 6.95 -2.93
C GLY A 366 18.08 6.60 -4.34
N ASN A 367 17.97 5.32 -4.71
CA ASN A 367 17.93 4.93 -6.10
C ASN A 367 16.61 5.43 -6.70
N GLU A 368 16.65 6.05 -7.86
CA GLU A 368 15.47 6.56 -8.57
C GLU A 368 14.38 5.50 -8.81
N LEU A 369 14.77 4.20 -8.80
CA LEU A 369 13.85 3.06 -8.91
C LEU A 369 12.89 2.94 -7.71
N ASP A 370 13.21 3.56 -6.58
CA ASP A 370 12.46 3.39 -5.33
C ASP A 370 11.60 4.59 -4.96
N ASP A 371 11.44 5.54 -5.86
CA ASP A 371 10.61 6.71 -5.59
C ASP A 371 9.12 6.43 -5.81
N PHE A 372 8.66 5.37 -5.15
CA PHE A 372 7.27 4.92 -5.13
C PHE A 372 6.56 5.17 -3.80
N GLY A 373 7.28 5.66 -2.79
CA GLY A 373 6.74 5.83 -1.44
C GLY A 373 5.49 6.69 -1.35
N MET A 374 4.58 6.30 -0.48
CA MET A 374 3.43 7.14 -0.09
C MET A 374 3.84 8.24 0.89
N LEU A 375 4.93 8.04 1.61
CA LEU A 375 5.58 8.99 2.50
C LEU A 375 6.92 9.41 1.91
N HIS A 376 7.37 10.63 2.22
CA HIS A 376 8.73 11.03 1.94
C HIS A 376 9.71 10.19 2.72
N GLY A 377 10.83 9.86 2.09
CA GLY A 377 11.92 9.15 2.74
C GLY A 377 12.11 7.72 2.28
N PHE A 378 13.17 7.13 2.82
CA PHE A 378 13.56 5.77 2.54
C PHE A 378 13.87 5.05 3.85
N LEU A 379 13.60 3.74 3.91
CA LEU A 379 13.88 2.92 5.10
C LEU A 379 15.34 2.95 5.53
N MET A 380 16.26 3.07 4.57
CA MET A 380 17.71 3.04 4.80
C MET A 380 18.29 4.43 5.11
N ARG A 381 17.56 5.50 4.80
CA ARG A 381 17.96 6.87 5.09
C ARG A 381 16.87 7.54 5.91
N GLU A 382 17.28 8.06 7.02
CA GLU A 382 16.40 8.84 7.85
C GLU A 382 15.88 10.06 7.12
N THR A 383 14.59 10.21 7.15
CA THR A 383 13.89 11.39 6.71
C THR A 383 12.74 11.68 7.67
N ASP A 384 11.95 12.67 7.34
CA ASP A 384 10.83 13.09 8.18
C ASP A 384 9.59 12.20 8.03
N PHE A 385 9.55 11.28 7.06
CA PHE A 385 8.39 10.44 6.74
C PHE A 385 7.08 11.22 6.63
N THR A 386 7.14 12.45 6.13
CA THR A 386 5.94 13.25 5.91
C THR A 386 5.10 12.68 4.77
N PRO A 387 3.77 12.77 4.85
CA PRO A 387 2.89 12.29 3.80
C PRO A 387 3.11 13.04 2.48
N ARG A 388 3.25 12.30 1.38
CA ARG A 388 3.12 12.84 0.03
C ARG A 388 1.66 13.10 -0.31
N ARG A 389 1.39 13.83 -1.40
CA ARG A 389 0.02 14.09 -1.88
C ARG A 389 -0.77 12.80 -2.08
N VAL A 390 -0.14 11.77 -2.62
CA VAL A 390 -0.75 10.45 -2.87
C VAL A 390 -1.23 9.77 -1.59
N PHE A 391 -0.61 10.01 -0.44
CA PHE A 391 -1.06 9.44 0.84
C PHE A 391 -2.46 9.95 1.20
N GLY A 392 -2.71 11.26 1.04
CA GLY A 392 -4.04 11.83 1.25
C GLY A 392 -5.08 11.26 0.28
N ALA A 393 -4.71 11.16 -1.01
CA ALA A 393 -5.57 10.58 -2.03
C ALA A 393 -5.88 9.08 -1.78
N LEU A 394 -4.88 8.29 -1.36
CA LEU A 394 -5.05 6.89 -0.96
C LEU A 394 -6.00 6.75 0.25
N ARG A 395 -5.81 7.57 1.29
CA ARG A 395 -6.68 7.60 2.46
C ARG A 395 -8.14 7.90 2.08
N ASN A 396 -8.35 8.89 1.22
CA ASN A 396 -9.69 9.26 0.75
C ASN A 396 -10.29 8.14 -0.12
N THR A 397 -9.48 7.48 -0.96
CA THR A 397 -9.91 6.31 -1.75
C THR A 397 -10.35 5.16 -0.85
N ASN A 398 -9.54 4.79 0.15
CA ASN A 398 -9.92 3.77 1.13
C ASN A 398 -11.20 4.14 1.86
N THR A 399 -11.31 5.40 2.27
CA THR A 399 -12.48 5.89 3.00
C THR A 399 -13.76 5.70 2.20
N VAL A 400 -13.74 6.01 0.91
CA VAL A 400 -14.93 6.05 0.06
C VAL A 400 -15.24 4.70 -0.59
N PHE A 401 -14.22 3.96 -1.04
CA PHE A 401 -14.47 2.76 -1.85
C PHE A 401 -14.32 1.43 -1.09
N SER A 402 -13.80 1.44 0.15
CA SER A 402 -13.79 0.23 0.96
C SER A 402 -15.21 -0.24 1.27
N ASP A 403 -15.37 -1.56 1.39
CA ASP A 403 -16.66 -2.23 1.64
C ASP A 403 -17.72 -2.01 0.52
N THR A 404 -17.29 -1.61 -0.69
CA THR A 404 -18.18 -1.45 -1.85
C THR A 404 -17.89 -2.49 -2.93
N GLN A 405 -18.86 -2.75 -3.77
CA GLN A 405 -18.73 -3.63 -4.95
C GLN A 405 -19.36 -2.96 -6.16
N LEU A 406 -18.83 -3.26 -7.36
CA LEU A 406 -19.44 -2.79 -8.61
C LEU A 406 -20.91 -3.24 -8.69
N ASP A 407 -21.78 -2.29 -8.94
CA ASP A 407 -23.21 -2.53 -9.17
C ASP A 407 -23.60 -2.07 -10.57
N PRO A 408 -23.67 -2.99 -11.56
CA PRO A 408 -24.01 -2.64 -12.93
C PRO A 408 -25.45 -2.18 -13.10
N SER A 409 -26.30 -2.29 -12.07
CA SER A 409 -27.67 -1.78 -12.12
C SER A 409 -27.74 -0.25 -12.00
N ILE A 410 -26.69 0.40 -11.48
CA ILE A 410 -26.59 1.85 -11.43
C ILE A 410 -26.21 2.34 -12.83
N ALA A 411 -27.20 2.91 -13.55
CA ALA A 411 -26.98 3.41 -14.89
C ALA A 411 -26.50 4.87 -14.85
N ILE A 412 -25.36 5.15 -15.48
CA ILE A 412 -24.70 6.45 -15.50
C ILE A 412 -24.57 6.92 -16.93
N ARG A 413 -25.02 8.14 -17.21
CA ARG A 413 -24.90 8.77 -18.53
C ARG A 413 -24.40 10.21 -18.37
N ALA A 414 -23.23 10.50 -18.94
CA ALA A 414 -22.73 11.87 -19.07
C ALA A 414 -23.18 12.49 -20.40
N SER A 415 -23.48 13.78 -20.39
CA SER A 415 -23.86 14.58 -21.56
C SER A 415 -23.33 16.02 -21.43
N ASP A 416 -23.61 16.85 -22.40
CA ASP A 416 -23.14 18.25 -22.49
C ASP A 416 -21.60 18.36 -22.58
N LEU A 417 -20.97 17.38 -23.25
CA LEU A 417 -19.56 17.37 -23.61
C LEU A 417 -19.42 17.59 -25.11
N ASP A 418 -18.35 18.30 -25.52
CA ASP A 418 -18.04 18.45 -26.93
C ASP A 418 -17.65 17.09 -27.55
N ALA A 419 -18.01 16.88 -28.80
CA ALA A 419 -17.73 15.62 -29.50
C ALA A 419 -16.23 15.30 -29.66
N SER A 420 -15.37 16.29 -29.46
CA SER A 420 -13.90 16.15 -29.46
C SER A 420 -13.33 15.72 -28.11
N GLU A 421 -14.11 15.81 -27.03
CA GLU A 421 -13.65 15.43 -25.70
C GLU A 421 -13.81 13.91 -25.46
N PRO A 422 -12.86 13.28 -24.76
CA PRO A 422 -12.99 11.87 -24.43
C PRO A 422 -14.17 11.66 -23.49
N SER A 423 -14.88 10.56 -23.66
CA SER A 423 -15.94 10.16 -22.74
C SER A 423 -15.36 9.89 -21.34
N PRO A 424 -16.00 10.36 -20.26
CA PRO A 424 -15.54 10.07 -18.92
C PRO A 424 -15.65 8.57 -18.61
N ILE A 425 -14.70 8.06 -17.83
CA ILE A 425 -14.86 6.78 -17.13
C ILE A 425 -15.89 6.99 -16.03
N THR A 426 -16.80 6.03 -15.89
CA THR A 426 -17.85 6.05 -14.86
C THR A 426 -18.06 4.66 -14.28
N TYR A 427 -18.11 4.56 -12.94
CA TYR A 427 -18.43 3.32 -12.23
C TYR A 427 -19.47 3.58 -11.14
N GLY A 428 -20.47 2.71 -11.07
CA GLY A 428 -21.43 2.68 -9.96
C GLY A 428 -21.09 1.55 -8.99
N PHE A 429 -20.92 1.88 -7.71
CA PHE A 429 -20.66 0.92 -6.67
C PHE A 429 -21.81 0.91 -5.65
N ARG A 430 -21.96 -0.21 -4.95
CA ARG A 430 -22.90 -0.37 -3.84
C ARG A 430 -22.16 -0.81 -2.59
N SER A 431 -22.39 -0.10 -1.47
CA SER A 431 -21.87 -0.53 -0.17
C SER A 431 -22.71 -1.68 0.41
N LYS A 432 -22.18 -2.36 1.42
CA LYS A 432 -22.92 -3.41 2.16
C LYS A 432 -24.21 -2.89 2.80
N ASP A 433 -24.23 -1.60 3.16
CA ASP A 433 -25.39 -0.92 3.74
C ASP A 433 -26.29 -0.28 2.66
N ASN A 434 -26.14 -0.72 1.42
CA ASN A 434 -26.96 -0.34 0.27
C ASN A 434 -26.84 1.14 -0.19
N HIS A 435 -25.77 1.85 0.19
CA HIS A 435 -25.49 3.18 -0.36
C HIS A 435 -24.82 3.07 -1.72
N SER A 436 -25.17 3.99 -2.62
CA SER A 436 -24.52 4.13 -3.92
C SER A 436 -23.35 5.08 -3.87
N VAL A 437 -22.28 4.71 -4.57
CA VAL A 437 -21.06 5.51 -4.75
C VAL A 437 -20.76 5.53 -6.25
N VAL A 438 -20.82 6.69 -6.87
CA VAL A 438 -20.61 6.87 -8.31
C VAL A 438 -19.31 7.58 -8.56
N ALA A 439 -18.31 6.85 -9.04
CA ALA A 439 -17.01 7.39 -9.41
C ALA A 439 -16.99 7.84 -10.87
N TYR A 440 -16.29 8.93 -11.16
CA TYR A 440 -16.07 9.39 -12.53
C TYR A 440 -14.82 10.27 -12.66
N TRP A 441 -14.21 10.28 -13.84
CA TRP A 441 -13.08 11.13 -14.20
C TRP A 441 -12.86 11.16 -15.72
N LEU A 442 -12.04 12.11 -16.17
CA LEU A 442 -11.62 12.20 -17.57
C LEU A 442 -10.38 11.32 -17.79
N PRO A 443 -10.43 10.31 -18.68
CA PRO A 443 -9.32 9.38 -18.92
C PRO A 443 -8.25 9.98 -19.85
N VAL A 444 -7.65 11.07 -19.42
CA VAL A 444 -6.55 11.74 -20.14
C VAL A 444 -5.26 11.62 -19.35
N LEU A 445 -4.14 11.82 -20.04
CA LEU A 445 -2.83 11.91 -19.38
C LEU A 445 -2.78 13.10 -18.44
N SER A 446 -2.27 12.88 -17.24
CA SER A 446 -1.97 13.94 -16.30
C SER A 446 -0.55 14.47 -16.55
N ASN A 447 -0.36 15.76 -16.39
CA ASN A 447 0.94 16.40 -16.54
C ASN A 447 1.52 16.78 -15.17
N PRO A 448 2.85 16.72 -15.00
CA PRO A 448 3.52 17.20 -13.79
C PRO A 448 3.23 18.67 -13.49
N GLY A 449 3.41 19.07 -12.22
CA GLY A 449 3.28 20.46 -11.79
C GLY A 449 1.84 20.96 -11.65
N ASP A 450 0.88 20.08 -11.47
CA ASP A 450 -0.56 20.41 -11.41
C ASP A 450 -1.10 21.08 -12.69
N HIS A 451 -0.38 21.01 -13.78
CA HIS A 451 -0.82 21.49 -15.10
C HIS A 451 -1.78 20.47 -15.74
N GLY A 452 -2.86 20.17 -15.03
CA GLY A 452 -3.91 19.29 -15.56
C GLY A 452 -4.64 19.91 -16.76
N PRO A 453 -5.44 19.12 -17.49
CA PRO A 453 -6.33 19.64 -18.51
C PRO A 453 -7.30 20.64 -17.87
N PRO A 454 -7.88 21.57 -18.67
CA PRO A 454 -8.95 22.43 -18.18
C PRO A 454 -10.05 21.62 -17.52
N ILE A 455 -10.60 22.12 -16.42
CA ILE A 455 -11.78 21.49 -15.80
C ILE A 455 -12.95 21.67 -16.76
N LEU A 456 -13.44 20.55 -17.28
CA LEU A 456 -14.68 20.52 -18.05
C LEU A 456 -15.88 20.46 -17.11
N HIS A 457 -17.08 20.66 -17.67
CA HIS A 457 -18.31 20.48 -16.93
C HIS A 457 -19.25 19.61 -17.75
N CYS A 458 -19.96 18.69 -17.07
CA CYS A 458 -20.91 17.79 -17.73
C CYS A 458 -22.25 17.78 -16.98
N THR A 459 -23.28 17.32 -17.66
CA THR A 459 -24.53 16.89 -17.05
C THR A 459 -24.45 15.37 -16.87
N MET A 460 -24.79 14.87 -15.67
CA MET A 460 -24.76 13.44 -15.36
C MET A 460 -26.13 12.97 -14.90
N GLN A 461 -26.66 11.98 -15.60
CA GLN A 461 -27.84 11.24 -15.15
C GLN A 461 -27.39 9.95 -14.47
N ILE A 462 -27.88 9.74 -13.22
CA ILE A 462 -27.53 8.60 -12.37
C ILE A 462 -28.81 7.88 -11.95
N SER A 463 -29.22 6.90 -12.73
CA SER A 463 -30.45 6.16 -12.46
C SER A 463 -30.22 4.94 -11.59
N ASN A 464 -31.22 4.53 -10.81
CA ASN A 464 -31.17 3.39 -9.87
C ASN A 464 -30.16 3.55 -8.72
N SER A 465 -29.70 4.76 -8.45
CA SER A 465 -28.73 4.99 -7.36
C SER A 465 -29.37 5.04 -5.98
N GLY A 466 -30.59 5.57 -5.88
CA GLY A 466 -31.24 5.83 -4.59
C GLY A 466 -30.63 7.02 -3.82
N ILE A 467 -29.74 7.79 -4.42
CA ILE A 467 -29.15 9.00 -3.84
C ILE A 467 -30.26 10.07 -3.71
N GLN A 468 -30.43 10.59 -2.50
CA GLN A 468 -31.46 11.63 -2.24
C GLN A 468 -30.81 13.00 -1.98
N HIS A 469 -29.76 13.02 -1.18
CA HIS A 469 -28.99 14.22 -0.82
C HIS A 469 -27.56 14.12 -1.43
N PRO A 470 -27.40 14.43 -2.73
CA PRO A 470 -26.14 14.21 -3.39
C PRO A 470 -25.04 15.14 -2.87
N VAL A 471 -23.86 14.58 -2.71
CA VAL A 471 -22.61 15.29 -2.44
C VAL A 471 -21.58 14.93 -3.49
N LEU A 472 -20.71 15.90 -3.81
CA LEU A 472 -19.51 15.70 -4.59
C LEU A 472 -18.32 15.52 -3.66
N ILE A 473 -17.58 14.47 -3.83
CA ILE A 473 -16.34 14.21 -3.11
C ILE A 473 -15.18 14.27 -4.10
N ASP A 474 -14.22 15.13 -3.85
CA ASP A 474 -12.94 15.16 -4.57
C ASP A 474 -11.95 14.25 -3.84
N ILE A 475 -11.58 13.15 -4.46
CA ILE A 475 -10.68 12.15 -3.85
C ILE A 475 -9.28 12.73 -3.62
N GLY A 476 -8.77 13.58 -4.51
CA GLY A 476 -7.45 14.19 -4.35
C GLY A 476 -7.34 15.08 -3.13
N SER A 477 -8.32 15.95 -2.91
CA SER A 477 -8.33 16.93 -1.80
C SER A 477 -9.07 16.46 -0.55
N GLY A 478 -10.00 15.52 -0.68
CA GLY A 478 -10.94 15.16 0.39
C GLY A 478 -12.04 16.20 0.63
N THR A 479 -12.24 17.14 -0.30
CA THR A 479 -13.31 18.13 -0.19
C THR A 479 -14.67 17.47 -0.49
N VAL A 480 -15.65 17.75 0.35
CA VAL A 480 -17.05 17.34 0.18
C VAL A 480 -17.90 18.57 -0.06
N THR A 481 -18.60 18.64 -1.19
CA THR A 481 -19.43 19.75 -1.61
C THR A 481 -20.88 19.30 -1.77
N GLN A 482 -21.83 20.05 -1.23
CA GLN A 482 -23.24 19.77 -1.41
C GLN A 482 -23.64 19.99 -2.88
N LEU A 483 -24.47 19.08 -3.38
CA LEU A 483 -25.05 19.17 -4.72
C LEU A 483 -26.56 19.30 -4.64
N SER A 484 -27.16 19.76 -5.72
CA SER A 484 -28.61 19.78 -5.88
C SER A 484 -29.01 19.11 -7.19
N TRP A 485 -30.05 18.28 -7.14
CA TRP A 485 -30.63 17.74 -8.35
C TRP A 485 -31.15 18.88 -9.24
N LYS A 486 -31.09 18.67 -10.55
CA LYS A 486 -31.76 19.56 -11.52
C LYS A 486 -33.23 19.73 -11.14
N SER A 487 -33.73 20.93 -11.24
CA SER A 487 -35.15 21.21 -10.94
C SER A 487 -36.09 20.28 -11.68
N GLY A 488 -36.97 19.59 -10.94
CA GLY A 488 -37.91 18.59 -11.50
C GLY A 488 -37.27 17.22 -11.81
N SER A 489 -36.04 16.95 -11.38
CA SER A 489 -35.39 15.66 -11.49
C SER A 489 -34.89 15.15 -10.14
N THR A 490 -34.76 13.83 -10.00
CA THR A 490 -34.18 13.14 -8.84
C THR A 490 -32.97 12.28 -9.21
N ASP A 491 -32.48 12.39 -10.45
CA ASP A 491 -31.41 11.56 -10.98
C ASP A 491 -30.43 12.34 -11.88
N THR A 492 -30.63 13.65 -12.07
CA THR A 492 -29.82 14.45 -12.99
C THR A 492 -29.12 15.59 -12.25
N LEU A 493 -27.81 15.61 -12.34
CA LEU A 493 -26.92 16.68 -11.86
C LEU A 493 -26.37 17.46 -13.05
N GLN A 494 -26.34 18.79 -12.92
CA GLN A 494 -25.81 19.68 -13.97
C GLN A 494 -24.54 20.37 -13.51
N GLN A 495 -23.71 20.79 -14.47
CA GLN A 495 -22.47 21.52 -14.21
C GLN A 495 -21.51 20.78 -13.25
N LEU A 496 -21.50 19.44 -13.27
CA LEU A 496 -20.52 18.67 -12.53
C LEU A 496 -19.12 18.92 -13.10
N PRO A 497 -18.14 19.22 -12.27
CA PRO A 497 -16.76 19.31 -12.73
C PRO A 497 -16.30 17.94 -13.25
N LEU A 498 -15.51 17.95 -14.32
CA LEU A 498 -14.90 16.77 -14.89
C LEU A 498 -13.42 17.04 -15.11
N LYS A 499 -12.56 16.26 -14.47
CA LYS A 499 -11.11 16.44 -14.49
C LYS A 499 -10.40 15.08 -14.50
N ASP A 500 -9.06 15.09 -14.62
CA ASP A 500 -8.19 13.92 -14.71
C ASP A 500 -7.95 13.21 -13.37
N SER A 501 -8.67 13.58 -12.31
CA SER A 501 -8.64 12.93 -11.00
C SER A 501 -10.03 12.41 -10.62
N VAL A 502 -10.07 11.39 -9.77
CA VAL A 502 -11.31 10.74 -9.36
C VAL A 502 -12.21 11.70 -8.58
N LEU A 503 -13.43 11.86 -9.08
CA LEU A 503 -14.53 12.53 -8.43
C LEU A 503 -15.64 11.52 -8.11
N VAL A 504 -16.37 11.77 -7.05
CA VAL A 504 -17.41 10.85 -6.58
C VAL A 504 -18.70 11.59 -6.27
N VAL A 505 -19.84 11.05 -6.73
CA VAL A 505 -21.16 11.42 -6.25
C VAL A 505 -21.68 10.32 -5.32
N ALA A 506 -22.08 10.70 -4.12
CA ALA A 506 -22.69 9.80 -3.13
C ALA A 506 -23.84 10.49 -2.40
N ASP A 507 -24.61 9.73 -1.63
CA ASP A 507 -25.57 10.34 -0.70
C ASP A 507 -24.82 10.87 0.54
N GLN A 508 -25.23 12.00 1.08
CA GLN A 508 -24.64 12.58 2.28
C GLN A 508 -24.67 11.60 3.46
N SER A 509 -25.70 10.79 3.58
CA SER A 509 -25.83 9.80 4.65
C SER A 509 -24.78 8.67 4.58
N TYR A 510 -24.18 8.44 3.41
CA TYR A 510 -23.08 7.51 3.25
C TYR A 510 -21.86 7.91 4.07
N LEU A 511 -21.65 9.19 4.31
CA LEU A 511 -20.47 9.72 5.01
C LEU A 511 -20.64 9.77 6.55
N ALA A 512 -21.72 9.19 7.08
CA ALA A 512 -22.07 9.26 8.50
C ALA A 512 -21.42 8.13 9.32
N TRP A 513 -20.10 8.00 9.28
CA TRP A 513 -19.34 7.08 10.15
C TRP A 513 -18.69 7.80 11.33
N PRO A 514 -18.43 7.06 12.44
CA PRO A 514 -17.78 7.63 13.62
C PRO A 514 -16.38 8.16 13.34
N GLU A 515 -16.05 9.34 13.82
CA GLU A 515 -14.71 9.91 13.73
C GLU A 515 -13.84 9.39 14.88
N LEU A 516 -12.89 8.52 14.55
CA LEU A 516 -11.91 7.99 15.50
C LEU A 516 -10.66 8.88 15.57
N PRO A 517 -9.98 8.96 16.73
CA PRO A 517 -8.72 9.69 16.85
C PRO A 517 -7.62 9.09 15.96
N GLU A 518 -6.59 9.88 15.67
CA GLU A 518 -5.34 9.39 15.09
C GLU A 518 -4.51 8.63 16.11
N ALA A 519 -3.72 7.67 15.62
CA ALA A 519 -2.80 6.94 16.48
C ALA A 519 -1.72 7.87 17.04
N PRO A 520 -1.37 7.77 18.35
CA PRO A 520 -0.19 8.43 18.88
C PRO A 520 1.07 7.91 18.19
N SER A 521 2.13 8.72 18.18
CA SER A 521 3.40 8.35 17.56
C SER A 521 4.59 8.65 18.44
N GLU A 522 5.76 8.16 18.02
CA GLU A 522 7.05 8.43 18.65
C GLU A 522 7.05 8.12 20.15
N LEU A 523 6.37 7.04 20.55
CA LEU A 523 6.47 6.57 21.92
C LEU A 523 7.93 6.22 22.21
N ASN A 524 8.50 6.90 23.18
CA ASN A 524 9.85 6.68 23.67
C ASN A 524 9.83 6.37 25.16
N VAL A 525 10.76 5.52 25.59
CA VAL A 525 10.92 5.12 27.00
C VAL A 525 12.36 5.29 27.44
N THR A 526 12.53 5.86 28.62
CA THR A 526 13.85 6.03 29.23
C THR A 526 13.82 5.57 30.68
N SER A 527 14.88 4.86 31.11
CA SER A 527 15.04 4.46 32.50
C SER A 527 15.35 5.69 33.37
N GLY A 528 14.70 5.83 34.51
CA GLY A 528 14.90 6.91 35.45
C GLY A 528 14.99 6.39 36.88
N ASN A 529 15.30 7.30 37.84
CA ASN A 529 15.41 6.96 39.25
C ASN A 529 14.07 6.43 39.80
N GLY A 530 13.96 5.10 39.90
CA GLY A 530 12.80 4.41 40.47
C GLY A 530 11.65 4.13 39.52
N GLY A 531 11.87 4.18 38.21
CA GLY A 531 10.83 3.86 37.23
C GLY A 531 11.20 4.13 35.77
N THR A 532 10.20 4.16 34.93
CA THR A 532 10.33 4.39 33.48
C THR A 532 9.57 5.65 33.07
N GLN A 533 10.26 6.57 32.39
CA GLN A 533 9.66 7.76 31.78
C GLN A 533 9.21 7.41 30.36
N LEU A 534 7.95 7.71 30.07
CA LEU A 534 7.35 7.58 28.75
C LEU A 534 7.08 8.97 28.17
N THR A 535 7.29 9.14 26.85
CA THR A 535 6.90 10.34 26.09
C THR A 535 6.34 9.92 24.73
N TRP A 536 5.39 10.66 24.19
CA TRP A 536 4.76 10.41 22.89
C TRP A 536 4.19 11.68 22.28
N ASN A 537 3.80 11.60 20.99
CA ASN A 537 3.09 12.68 20.30
C ASN A 537 1.63 12.29 20.05
N ILE A 538 0.72 13.26 20.22
CA ILE A 538 -0.70 13.15 19.85
C ILE A 538 -0.92 13.92 18.54
N HIS A 539 -1.69 13.35 17.64
CA HIS A 539 -2.04 13.94 16.37
C HIS A 539 -3.55 14.22 16.29
N GLY A 540 -3.92 15.21 15.48
CA GLY A 540 -5.32 15.61 15.30
C GLY A 540 -5.94 16.20 16.57
N GLY A 541 -7.13 16.75 16.44
CA GLY A 541 -7.84 17.42 17.54
C GLY A 541 -8.93 16.58 18.20
N HIS A 542 -9.09 15.30 17.82
CA HIS A 542 -10.26 14.50 18.17
C HIS A 542 -10.04 13.51 19.33
N ALA A 543 -8.86 13.49 19.93
CA ALA A 543 -8.57 12.70 21.11
C ALA A 543 -9.11 13.39 22.38
N GLU A 544 -9.77 12.62 23.24
CA GLU A 544 -10.24 13.07 24.58
C GLU A 544 -9.34 12.49 25.69
N SER A 545 -8.77 11.32 25.45
CA SER A 545 -7.90 10.64 26.41
C SER A 545 -6.83 9.80 25.73
N VAL A 546 -5.80 9.45 26.51
CA VAL A 546 -4.72 8.53 26.13
C VAL A 546 -4.71 7.34 27.07
N ILE A 547 -4.68 6.15 26.51
CA ILE A 547 -4.61 4.88 27.26
C ILE A 547 -3.20 4.34 27.10
N ILE A 548 -2.55 4.04 28.24
CA ILE A 548 -1.20 3.49 28.32
C ILE A 548 -1.31 2.03 28.74
N GLU A 549 -0.64 1.16 27.99
CA GLU A 549 -0.52 -0.26 28.31
C GLU A 549 0.93 -0.66 28.50
N ARG A 550 1.15 -1.62 29.40
CA ARG A 550 2.46 -2.20 29.72
C ARG A 550 2.42 -3.71 29.54
N ARG A 551 3.47 -4.26 28.97
CA ARG A 551 3.76 -5.70 28.92
C ARG A 551 5.04 -5.98 29.70
N THR A 552 5.02 -7.06 30.51
CA THR A 552 6.19 -7.54 31.24
C THR A 552 6.53 -8.94 30.73
N GLY A 553 7.79 -9.17 30.36
CA GLY A 553 8.23 -10.37 29.64
C GLY A 553 8.03 -10.27 28.13
N GLU A 554 8.83 -11.01 27.36
CA GLU A 554 8.79 -10.99 25.89
C GLU A 554 7.42 -11.36 25.31
N HIS A 555 6.74 -12.32 25.91
CA HIS A 555 5.44 -12.85 25.48
C HIS A 555 4.32 -12.63 26.49
N GLY A 556 4.48 -11.64 27.39
CA GLY A 556 3.47 -11.32 28.40
C GLY A 556 2.23 -10.64 27.78
N ASN A 557 1.13 -10.67 28.52
CA ASN A 557 -0.08 -9.96 28.10
C ASN A 557 0.03 -8.46 28.35
N TRP A 558 -0.53 -7.65 27.45
CA TRP A 558 -0.71 -6.23 27.64
C TRP A 558 -1.70 -5.95 28.77
N GLN A 559 -1.34 -5.06 29.67
CA GLN A 559 -2.15 -4.64 30.80
C GLN A 559 -2.33 -3.13 30.79
N SER A 560 -3.56 -2.67 30.95
CA SER A 560 -3.85 -1.24 31.08
C SER A 560 -3.16 -0.69 32.33
N LEU A 561 -2.32 0.34 32.14
CA LEU A 561 -1.52 0.96 33.20
C LEU A 561 -2.15 2.28 33.66
N ALA A 562 -2.57 3.12 32.71
CA ALA A 562 -3.16 4.41 33.01
C ALA A 562 -4.07 4.90 31.88
N LYS A 563 -5.02 5.77 32.24
CA LYS A 563 -5.79 6.59 31.31
C LYS A 563 -5.59 8.05 31.70
N LEU A 564 -5.13 8.87 30.75
CA LEU A 564 -4.81 10.29 30.94
C LEU A 564 -5.67 11.14 30.00
N ASP A 565 -5.79 12.44 30.31
CA ASP A 565 -6.38 13.41 29.39
C ASP A 565 -5.53 13.56 28.13
N ALA A 566 -6.14 13.82 26.98
CA ALA A 566 -5.46 13.93 25.68
C ALA A 566 -4.36 15.00 25.63
N GLY A 567 -4.41 16.02 26.46
CA GLY A 567 -3.35 17.03 26.57
C GLY A 567 -2.03 16.53 27.21
N LYS A 568 -1.99 15.28 27.67
CA LYS A 568 -0.80 14.68 28.26
C LYS A 568 0.00 13.91 27.21
N ASN A 569 1.29 14.20 27.15
CA ASN A 569 2.25 13.58 26.24
C ASN A 569 3.38 12.86 26.98
N SER A 570 3.23 12.64 28.28
CA SER A 570 4.21 11.93 29.10
C SER A 570 3.59 11.25 30.31
N TYR A 571 4.25 10.18 30.79
CA TYR A 571 3.87 9.44 31.98
C TYR A 571 5.10 8.83 32.64
N PHE A 572 5.11 8.75 33.96
CA PHE A 572 6.16 8.11 34.74
C PHE A 572 5.63 6.85 35.42
N ASP A 573 6.07 5.68 34.97
CA ASP A 573 5.73 4.39 35.57
C ASP A 573 6.73 4.02 36.67
N ARG A 574 6.25 4.02 37.93
CA ARG A 574 7.04 3.67 39.10
C ARG A 574 7.15 2.17 39.38
N GLY A 575 6.42 1.34 38.62
CA GLY A 575 6.28 -0.10 38.84
C GLY A 575 7.37 -0.98 38.25
N THR A 576 8.43 -0.44 37.63
CA THR A 576 9.36 -1.17 36.78
C THR A 576 10.74 -1.45 37.36
N SER A 577 11.02 -1.06 38.58
CA SER A 577 12.37 -1.12 39.17
C SER A 577 13.00 -2.51 39.32
N ALA A 578 12.25 -3.59 39.05
CA ALA A 578 12.73 -4.98 39.14
C ALA A 578 12.32 -5.88 37.97
N ALA A 579 11.59 -5.37 36.97
CA ALA A 579 11.06 -6.18 35.89
C ALA A 579 12.02 -6.17 34.67
N ARG A 580 12.30 -7.36 34.09
CA ARG A 580 13.03 -7.50 32.84
C ARG A 580 12.04 -7.51 31.68
N HIS A 581 12.49 -7.06 30.48
CA HIS A 581 11.69 -7.03 29.26
C HIS A 581 10.35 -6.31 29.44
N VAL A 582 10.41 -5.03 29.79
CA VAL A 582 9.23 -4.19 29.93
C VAL A 582 9.01 -3.40 28.65
N ALA A 583 7.84 -3.56 28.05
CA ALA A 583 7.43 -2.84 26.85
C ALA A 583 6.16 -2.02 27.12
N TYR A 584 5.99 -0.95 26.36
CA TYR A 584 4.86 -0.03 26.44
C TYR A 584 4.28 0.25 25.06
N ARG A 585 2.99 0.56 25.04
CA ARG A 585 2.29 1.13 23.90
C ARG A 585 1.21 2.10 24.38
N VAL A 586 0.83 3.04 23.56
CA VAL A 586 -0.22 4.02 23.86
C VAL A 586 -1.22 4.12 22.73
N ARG A 587 -2.47 4.45 23.04
CA ARG A 587 -3.49 4.79 22.04
C ARG A 587 -4.33 5.96 22.51
N ALA A 588 -4.87 6.72 21.57
CA ALA A 588 -5.83 7.76 21.83
C ALA A 588 -7.26 7.19 21.84
N ALA A 589 -8.17 7.86 22.55
CA ALA A 589 -9.58 7.50 22.60
C ALA A 589 -10.46 8.74 22.66
N ASN A 590 -11.67 8.62 22.10
CA ASN A 590 -12.78 9.57 22.24
C ASN A 590 -14.11 8.82 22.45
N ALA A 591 -15.23 9.54 22.44
CA ALA A 591 -16.57 8.95 22.57
C ALA A 591 -16.91 7.97 21.44
N SER A 592 -16.33 8.12 20.26
CA SER A 592 -16.54 7.23 19.10
C SER A 592 -15.73 5.94 19.17
N GLY A 593 -14.64 5.89 19.96
CA GLY A 593 -13.82 4.70 20.10
C GLY A 593 -12.33 5.00 20.28
N ASN A 594 -11.50 3.98 20.00
CA ASN A 594 -10.05 4.03 20.16
C ASN A 594 -9.35 4.18 18.80
N SER A 595 -8.21 4.86 18.80
CA SER A 595 -7.25 4.82 17.71
C SER A 595 -6.53 3.46 17.64
N ALA A 596 -5.73 3.26 16.59
CA ALA A 596 -4.65 2.28 16.61
C ALA A 596 -3.64 2.62 17.73
N TYR A 597 -2.78 1.63 18.07
CA TYR A 597 -1.69 1.86 19.00
C TYR A 597 -0.52 2.59 18.33
N SER A 598 0.29 3.27 19.14
CA SER A 598 1.61 3.76 18.77
C SER A 598 2.56 2.60 18.41
N ASN A 599 3.79 2.94 18.04
CA ASN A 599 4.90 1.98 18.10
C ASN A 599 5.01 1.39 19.52
N ILE A 600 5.53 0.15 19.60
CA ILE A 600 5.95 -0.47 20.86
C ILE A 600 7.33 0.09 21.22
N ALA A 601 7.49 0.52 22.46
CA ALA A 601 8.77 0.96 23.01
C ALA A 601 9.15 0.11 24.22
N ALA A 602 10.34 -0.47 24.19
CA ALA A 602 10.87 -1.31 25.25
C ALA A 602 12.13 -0.68 25.87
N LEU A 603 12.33 -0.91 27.16
CA LEU A 603 13.62 -0.62 27.79
C LEU A 603 14.67 -1.62 27.26
N PRO A 604 15.87 -1.16 26.91
CA PRO A 604 16.98 -2.08 26.65
C PRO A 604 17.26 -2.91 27.91
N ASP A 605 17.63 -4.18 27.69
CA ASP A 605 17.99 -5.14 28.75
C ASP A 605 19.25 -4.73 29.52
#